data_106a23f443ee4dd89425ce60f81a223c
#
_entry.id   106a23f443ee4dd89425ce60f81a223c
#
_cell.length_a   1.000
_cell.length_b   1.000
_cell.length_c   1.000
_cell.angle_alpha   90.00
_cell.angle_beta   90.00
_cell.angle_gamma   90.00
#
_symmetry.space_group_name_H-M   'P 1'
#
loop_
_entity.id
_entity.type
_entity.pdbx_description
1 polymer ?
#
loop_
_entity_poly.entity_id
_entity_poly.type
_entity_poly.pdbx_seq_one_letter_code
_entity_poly.pdbx_strand_id
1 'polypeptide(L)'
;MSLQEFGISHKKIKPKLIGYINFRGDIKHIPPKIDELSHKYKDFVSGPIIAVIDYGVYSEGGKDIDLCFQLKDQKKPSDIKTKHLESIEVLSLTHQGSLDTLSKTFQKISNYLQEHLVSGTSWLRLVFHKYDEKNAEENQIEVQYQLHKWDNRLEKSLDRVLGERIRNEIMKDRDKLFTIEASCEDRIKWLKDTLSRIDKITTDYEKYEILSCCAHEFSKKRIQFLRSVYEKNRSIDDVINEMKKDYAWYESPVRKGNKIYVSKIPVNPEGYEQAKSQEEKKSNYCHCRFINGNLDKDISPTFCNCSTGWYRQYWEGILGKPIRVNILKSLLKNDDICQFEIVIP
;
A
#
# COMPACT_ATOMS: atom_id res chain seq x y z
N MET A 1 -7.00 -13.95 -17.18
CA MET A 1 -6.56 -13.17 -18.40
C MET A 1 -5.13 -12.69 -18.19
N SER A 2 -4.29 -12.68 -19.22
CA SER A 2 -2.88 -12.24 -19.14
C SER A 2 -2.75 -10.71 -19.03
N LEU A 3 -1.57 -10.22 -18.64
CA LEU A 3 -1.26 -8.78 -18.68
C LEU A 3 -1.54 -8.15 -20.04
N GLN A 4 -1.20 -8.88 -21.13
CA GLN A 4 -1.40 -8.40 -22.50
C GLN A 4 -2.88 -8.23 -22.86
N GLU A 5 -3.75 -9.13 -22.43
CA GLU A 5 -5.21 -9.04 -22.67
C GLU A 5 -5.84 -7.84 -21.97
N PHE A 6 -5.28 -7.42 -20.83
CA PHE A 6 -5.65 -6.17 -20.16
C PHE A 6 -4.99 -4.93 -20.76
N GLY A 7 -3.98 -5.10 -21.63
CA GLY A 7 -3.14 -4.02 -22.13
C GLY A 7 -2.17 -3.48 -21.07
N ILE A 8 -1.95 -4.22 -19.99
CA ILE A 8 -1.13 -3.83 -18.85
C ILE A 8 0.32 -4.30 -19.06
N SER A 9 1.27 -3.50 -18.64
CA SER A 9 2.70 -3.84 -18.62
C SER A 9 3.22 -3.89 -17.19
N HIS A 10 4.04 -4.89 -16.87
CA HIS A 10 4.82 -4.94 -15.65
C HIS A 10 6.18 -4.29 -15.88
N LYS A 11 6.56 -3.28 -15.10
CA LYS A 11 7.80 -2.53 -15.28
C LYS A 11 8.54 -2.33 -13.96
N LYS A 12 9.88 -2.36 -14.03
CA LYS A 12 10.75 -1.88 -12.98
C LYS A 12 11.24 -0.48 -13.36
N ILE A 13 10.79 0.52 -12.61
CA ILE A 13 11.19 1.91 -12.81
C ILE A 13 12.50 2.15 -12.08
N LYS A 14 13.51 2.66 -12.80
CA LYS A 14 14.81 3.01 -12.22
C LYS A 14 14.72 4.26 -11.34
N PRO A 15 15.59 4.40 -10.34
CA PRO A 15 15.65 5.59 -9.52
C PRO A 15 16.04 6.80 -10.38
N LYS A 16 15.51 7.98 -10.05
CA LYS A 16 15.79 9.24 -10.77
C LYS A 16 15.87 10.39 -9.79
N LEU A 17 16.84 11.28 -10.03
CA LEU A 17 16.87 12.60 -9.39
C LEU A 17 15.84 13.49 -10.09
N ILE A 18 14.94 14.09 -9.31
CA ILE A 18 13.87 14.94 -9.83
C ILE A 18 13.82 16.28 -9.07
N GLY A 19 13.38 17.32 -9.80
CA GLY A 19 12.80 18.52 -9.21
C GLY A 19 11.32 18.30 -8.95
N TYR A 20 10.75 18.94 -7.93
CA TYR A 20 9.32 18.82 -7.65
C TYR A 20 8.72 20.01 -6.93
N ILE A 21 7.43 20.21 -7.17
CA ILE A 21 6.55 21.04 -6.34
C ILE A 21 5.53 20.14 -5.64
N ASN A 22 5.13 20.51 -4.43
CA ASN A 22 4.11 19.78 -3.67
C ASN A 22 2.87 20.65 -3.55
N PHE A 23 1.70 20.04 -3.73
CA PHE A 23 0.42 20.69 -3.47
C PHE A 23 -0.64 19.67 -3.02
N ARG A 24 -1.73 20.17 -2.45
CA ARG A 24 -2.91 19.36 -2.14
C ARG A 24 -4.03 19.65 -3.12
N GLY A 25 -4.70 18.60 -3.55
CA GLY A 25 -5.81 18.73 -4.51
C GLY A 25 -6.26 17.41 -5.11
N ASP A 26 -7.12 17.49 -6.10
CA ASP A 26 -7.55 16.36 -6.92
C ASP A 26 -6.76 16.28 -8.22
N ILE A 27 -6.92 15.18 -8.95
CA ILE A 27 -6.28 14.95 -10.25
C ILE A 27 -6.59 16.08 -11.23
N LYS A 28 -7.80 16.62 -11.21
CA LYS A 28 -8.23 17.76 -12.04
C LYS A 28 -7.43 19.06 -11.82
N HIS A 29 -6.71 19.17 -10.68
CA HIS A 29 -5.87 20.34 -10.38
C HIS A 29 -4.43 20.18 -10.90
N ILE A 30 -4.09 19.00 -11.46
CA ILE A 30 -2.75 18.73 -11.99
C ILE A 30 -2.45 19.53 -13.27
N PRO A 31 -3.35 19.58 -14.30
CA PRO A 31 -3.05 20.23 -15.57
C PRO A 31 -2.60 21.69 -15.46
N PRO A 32 -3.33 22.59 -14.77
CA PRO A 32 -2.89 23.97 -14.62
C PRO A 32 -1.49 24.10 -13.99
N LYS A 33 -1.14 23.14 -13.12
CA LYS A 33 0.19 23.09 -12.50
C LYS A 33 1.28 22.56 -13.44
N ILE A 34 0.93 21.67 -14.38
CA ILE A 34 1.84 21.22 -15.44
C ILE A 34 2.24 22.41 -16.31
N ASP A 35 1.27 23.24 -16.74
CA ASP A 35 1.52 24.41 -17.57
C ASP A 35 2.41 25.43 -16.85
N GLU A 36 2.08 25.76 -15.59
CA GLU A 36 2.89 26.64 -14.73
C GLU A 36 4.34 26.15 -14.62
N LEU A 37 4.52 24.85 -14.32
CA LEU A 37 5.81 24.23 -14.11
C LEU A 37 6.62 24.18 -15.43
N SER A 38 5.97 23.75 -16.50
CA SER A 38 6.59 23.63 -17.84
C SER A 38 7.03 24.97 -18.38
N HIS A 39 6.27 26.03 -18.14
CA HIS A 39 6.63 27.39 -18.56
C HIS A 39 7.78 27.94 -17.71
N LYS A 40 7.65 27.84 -16.37
CA LYS A 40 8.63 28.41 -15.44
C LYS A 40 10.00 27.73 -15.49
N TYR A 41 10.02 26.40 -15.69
CA TYR A 41 11.25 25.59 -15.63
C TYR A 41 11.64 24.94 -16.95
N LYS A 42 11.18 25.48 -18.10
CA LYS A 42 11.40 24.91 -19.45
C LYS A 42 12.85 24.52 -19.76
N ASP A 43 13.82 25.30 -19.28
CA ASP A 43 15.24 25.08 -19.54
C ASP A 43 15.86 23.99 -18.64
N PHE A 44 15.14 23.58 -17.60
CA PHE A 44 15.57 22.59 -16.61
C PHE A 44 14.81 21.26 -16.69
N VAL A 45 13.67 21.25 -17.37
CA VAL A 45 12.83 20.07 -17.50
C VAL A 45 13.34 19.18 -18.63
N SER A 46 13.47 17.88 -18.34
CA SER A 46 13.63 16.86 -19.38
C SER A 46 12.64 15.73 -19.21
N GLY A 47 12.12 15.23 -20.35
CA GLY A 47 11.12 14.16 -20.37
C GLY A 47 9.74 14.57 -19.82
N PRO A 48 8.85 13.60 -19.59
CA PRO A 48 7.48 13.84 -19.17
C PRO A 48 7.39 14.34 -17.72
N ILE A 49 6.34 15.08 -17.42
CA ILE A 49 5.96 15.45 -16.06
C ILE A 49 5.32 14.23 -15.38
N ILE A 50 5.64 14.05 -14.11
CA ILE A 50 5.16 12.90 -13.31
C ILE A 50 4.43 13.43 -12.08
N ALA A 51 3.15 13.14 -11.96
CA ALA A 51 2.43 13.36 -10.71
C ALA A 51 2.55 12.11 -9.84
N VAL A 52 3.15 12.24 -8.66
CA VAL A 52 3.25 11.20 -7.64
C VAL A 52 2.18 11.48 -6.60
N ILE A 53 1.21 10.58 -6.47
CA ILE A 53 0.02 10.77 -5.65
C ILE A 53 0.06 9.75 -4.51
N ASP A 54 -0.03 10.23 -3.27
CA ASP A 54 -0.21 9.38 -2.09
C ASP A 54 -1.68 9.33 -1.71
N TYR A 55 -2.34 8.20 -2.02
CA TYR A 55 -3.72 7.94 -1.61
C TYR A 55 -3.86 7.64 -0.11
N GLY A 56 -2.74 7.34 0.57
CA GLY A 56 -2.70 7.15 2.01
C GLY A 56 -2.84 8.44 2.81
N VAL A 57 -2.74 9.60 2.16
CA VAL A 57 -2.93 10.92 2.79
C VAL A 57 -4.21 11.53 2.23
N TYR A 58 -5.33 11.26 2.91
CA TYR A 58 -6.57 11.98 2.66
C TYR A 58 -6.81 12.97 3.81
N SER A 59 -6.98 14.25 3.46
CA SER A 59 -7.37 15.29 4.41
C SER A 59 -8.39 16.21 3.72
N GLU A 60 -9.09 17.02 4.49
CA GLU A 60 -9.84 18.15 3.90
C GLU A 60 -8.91 18.95 3.00
N GLY A 61 -9.26 19.09 1.71
CA GLY A 61 -8.46 19.78 0.70
C GLY A 61 -7.79 18.85 -0.34
N GLY A 62 -8.03 17.51 -0.29
CA GLY A 62 -7.66 16.58 -1.34
C GLY A 62 -6.41 15.74 -1.02
N LYS A 63 -5.85 15.12 -2.07
CA LYS A 63 -4.69 14.23 -2.00
C LYS A 63 -3.40 15.03 -1.97
N ASP A 64 -2.37 14.43 -1.39
CA ASP A 64 -1.02 14.97 -1.43
C ASP A 64 -0.37 14.58 -2.76
N ILE A 65 0.02 15.58 -3.54
CA ILE A 65 0.54 15.40 -4.90
C ILE A 65 1.90 16.08 -5.02
N ASP A 66 2.90 15.29 -5.41
CA ASP A 66 4.19 15.82 -5.85
C ASP A 66 4.23 15.85 -7.38
N LEU A 67 4.25 17.02 -7.97
CA LEU A 67 4.42 17.18 -9.40
C LEU A 67 5.91 17.29 -9.71
N CYS A 68 6.42 16.25 -10.38
CA CYS A 68 7.83 15.99 -10.54
C CYS A 68 8.27 16.11 -12.00
N PHE A 69 9.52 16.50 -12.23
CA PHE A 69 10.18 16.49 -13.54
C PHE A 69 11.64 16.04 -13.41
N GLN A 70 12.14 15.37 -14.42
CA GLN A 70 13.55 15.02 -14.49
C GLN A 70 14.38 16.26 -14.78
N LEU A 71 15.47 16.43 -14.05
CA LEU A 71 16.38 17.55 -14.24
C LEU A 71 17.27 17.33 -15.48
N LYS A 72 17.28 18.32 -16.39
CA LYS A 72 18.16 18.34 -17.54
C LYS A 72 19.60 18.65 -17.07
N ASP A 73 20.55 17.84 -17.51
CA ASP A 73 21.98 17.97 -17.19
C ASP A 73 22.26 18.06 -15.68
N GLN A 74 21.38 17.52 -14.84
CA GLN A 74 21.45 17.63 -13.37
C GLN A 74 21.48 19.07 -12.83
N LYS A 75 21.22 20.07 -13.68
CA LYS A 75 21.13 21.47 -13.27
C LYS A 75 19.86 21.69 -12.44
N LYS A 76 20.04 22.36 -11.31
CA LYS A 76 18.96 22.60 -10.34
C LYS A 76 18.62 24.09 -10.29
N PRO A 77 17.34 24.49 -10.53
CA PRO A 77 16.87 25.82 -10.21
C PRO A 77 17.02 26.09 -8.70
N SER A 78 17.34 27.32 -8.31
CA SER A 78 17.58 27.67 -6.89
C SER A 78 16.33 27.57 -6.03
N ASP A 79 15.15 27.73 -6.63
CA ASP A 79 13.84 27.76 -5.97
C ASP A 79 13.07 26.43 -6.05
N ILE A 80 13.68 25.36 -6.61
CA ILE A 80 13.04 24.04 -6.70
C ILE A 80 13.59 23.05 -5.67
N LYS A 81 12.71 22.31 -5.00
CA LYS A 81 13.08 21.18 -4.16
C LYS A 81 13.47 19.98 -5.01
N THR A 82 14.46 19.24 -4.57
CA THR A 82 14.89 18.01 -5.24
C THR A 82 14.80 16.81 -4.33
N LYS A 83 14.55 15.64 -4.92
CA LYS A 83 14.61 14.34 -4.24
C LYS A 83 14.93 13.21 -5.21
N HIS A 84 15.39 12.08 -4.69
CA HIS A 84 15.45 10.84 -5.46
C HIS A 84 14.11 10.14 -5.42
N LEU A 85 13.55 9.80 -6.60
CA LEU A 85 12.50 8.80 -6.68
C LEU A 85 13.16 7.43 -6.64
N GLU A 86 12.76 6.61 -5.68
CA GLU A 86 13.27 5.25 -5.51
C GLU A 86 12.89 4.34 -6.69
N SER A 87 13.68 3.25 -6.85
CA SER A 87 13.30 2.18 -7.76
C SER A 87 12.05 1.49 -7.28
N ILE A 88 11.07 1.35 -8.15
CA ILE A 88 9.78 0.70 -7.84
C ILE A 88 9.38 -0.28 -8.94
N GLU A 89 8.60 -1.29 -8.59
CA GLU A 89 7.89 -2.14 -9.54
C GLU A 89 6.44 -1.67 -9.67
N VAL A 90 5.95 -1.57 -10.90
CA VAL A 90 4.62 -1.05 -11.19
C VAL A 90 3.88 -1.93 -12.19
N LEU A 91 2.56 -1.96 -12.09
CA LEU A 91 1.69 -2.22 -13.23
C LEU A 91 1.38 -0.90 -13.92
N SER A 92 1.50 -0.88 -15.22
CA SER A 92 1.39 0.32 -16.04
C SER A 92 0.41 0.11 -17.18
N LEU A 93 -0.46 1.09 -17.39
CA LEU A 93 -1.41 1.15 -18.51
C LEU A 93 -1.48 2.58 -19.02
N THR A 94 -1.37 2.74 -20.34
CA THR A 94 -1.50 4.07 -20.96
C THR A 94 -2.98 4.40 -21.16
N HIS A 95 -3.40 5.49 -20.55
CA HIS A 95 -4.69 6.15 -20.79
C HIS A 95 -4.59 7.05 -22.00
N GLN A 96 -5.56 6.95 -22.91
CA GLN A 96 -5.73 7.89 -24.02
C GLN A 96 -7.06 8.64 -23.83
N GLY A 97 -7.01 9.96 -23.99
CA GLY A 97 -8.20 10.80 -23.90
C GLY A 97 -8.26 11.71 -22.69
N SER A 98 -9.47 12.19 -22.38
CA SER A 98 -9.73 13.13 -21.28
C SER A 98 -9.45 12.51 -19.90
N LEU A 99 -8.97 13.34 -18.97
CA LEU A 99 -8.83 12.98 -17.55
C LEU A 99 -10.15 12.51 -16.92
N ASP A 100 -11.29 12.95 -17.41
CA ASP A 100 -12.61 12.54 -16.91
C ASP A 100 -12.87 11.03 -17.11
N THR A 101 -12.20 10.41 -18.09
CA THR A 101 -12.32 8.98 -18.39
C THR A 101 -11.21 8.15 -17.75
N LEU A 102 -10.28 8.76 -17.01
CA LEU A 102 -9.14 8.09 -16.36
C LEU A 102 -9.58 6.99 -15.37
N SER A 103 -10.77 7.14 -14.77
CA SER A 103 -11.36 6.12 -13.89
C SER A 103 -11.51 4.76 -14.55
N LYS A 104 -11.77 4.70 -15.87
CA LYS A 104 -11.86 3.45 -16.63
C LYS A 104 -10.51 2.72 -16.69
N THR A 105 -9.42 3.47 -16.77
CA THR A 105 -8.05 2.93 -16.77
C THR A 105 -7.68 2.40 -15.39
N PHE A 106 -8.04 3.11 -14.33
CA PHE A 106 -7.87 2.62 -12.95
C PHE A 106 -8.65 1.33 -12.71
N GLN A 107 -9.90 1.27 -13.20
CA GLN A 107 -10.72 0.06 -13.04
C GLN A 107 -10.08 -1.17 -13.71
N LYS A 108 -9.52 -1.02 -14.91
CA LYS A 108 -8.82 -2.13 -15.58
C LYS A 108 -7.64 -2.67 -14.75
N ILE A 109 -6.81 -1.77 -14.21
CA ILE A 109 -5.69 -2.17 -13.34
C ILE A 109 -6.22 -2.83 -12.06
N SER A 110 -7.26 -2.25 -11.44
CA SER A 110 -7.87 -2.78 -10.23
C SER A 110 -8.44 -4.18 -10.43
N ASN A 111 -9.12 -4.43 -11.56
CA ASN A 111 -9.65 -5.75 -11.91
C ASN A 111 -8.51 -6.77 -12.02
N TYR A 112 -7.44 -6.44 -12.75
CA TYR A 112 -6.27 -7.31 -12.85
C TYR A 112 -5.68 -7.64 -11.47
N LEU A 113 -5.47 -6.61 -10.63
CA LEU A 113 -4.95 -6.78 -9.28
C LEU A 113 -5.83 -7.72 -8.43
N GLN A 114 -7.15 -7.64 -8.60
CA GLN A 114 -8.11 -8.49 -7.88
C GLN A 114 -8.10 -9.91 -8.42
N GLU A 115 -8.18 -10.09 -9.74
CA GLU A 115 -8.20 -11.40 -10.41
C GLU A 115 -6.92 -12.20 -10.17
N HIS A 116 -5.78 -11.54 -9.98
CA HIS A 116 -4.49 -12.20 -9.77
C HIS A 116 -3.96 -12.13 -8.34
N LEU A 117 -4.76 -11.71 -7.36
CA LEU A 117 -4.36 -11.55 -5.95
C LEU A 117 -3.07 -10.72 -5.80
N VAL A 118 -2.90 -9.72 -6.64
CA VAL A 118 -1.77 -8.80 -6.59
C VAL A 118 -2.13 -7.60 -5.74
N SER A 119 -1.26 -7.20 -4.82
CA SER A 119 -1.49 -6.04 -3.98
C SER A 119 -0.67 -4.83 -4.46
N GLY A 120 -1.32 -3.66 -4.47
CA GLY A 120 -0.65 -2.39 -4.68
C GLY A 120 -0.35 -1.68 -3.36
N THR A 121 0.44 -0.62 -3.44
CA THR A 121 0.64 0.33 -2.33
C THR A 121 -0.38 1.47 -2.41
N SER A 122 -0.29 2.46 -1.50
CA SER A 122 -1.06 3.71 -1.60
C SER A 122 -0.52 4.68 -2.65
N TRP A 123 0.58 4.35 -3.32
CA TRP A 123 1.26 5.23 -4.26
C TRP A 123 0.87 4.96 -5.70
N LEU A 124 0.52 6.04 -6.40
CA LEU A 124 0.23 6.08 -7.82
C LEU A 124 1.11 7.12 -8.50
N ARG A 125 1.56 6.84 -9.72
CA ARG A 125 2.18 7.83 -10.61
C ARG A 125 1.34 8.01 -11.86
N LEU A 126 1.13 9.25 -12.26
CA LEU A 126 0.62 9.63 -13.58
C LEU A 126 1.76 10.27 -14.35
N VAL A 127 2.15 9.65 -15.46
CA VAL A 127 3.23 10.16 -16.33
C VAL A 127 2.59 10.79 -17.56
N PHE A 128 2.70 12.09 -17.68
CA PHE A 128 2.09 12.89 -18.75
C PHE A 128 3.04 12.91 -19.95
N HIS A 129 2.92 11.94 -20.86
CA HIS A 129 3.71 11.89 -22.09
C HIS A 129 3.27 12.94 -23.11
N LYS A 130 1.97 13.12 -23.22
CA LYS A 130 1.33 14.17 -24.01
C LYS A 130 0.09 14.65 -23.25
N TYR A 131 -0.04 15.94 -23.06
CA TYR A 131 -1.21 16.54 -22.44
C TYR A 131 -1.55 17.86 -23.13
N ASP A 132 -2.78 17.98 -23.61
CA ASP A 132 -3.38 19.18 -24.18
C ASP A 132 -4.86 19.22 -23.79
N GLU A 133 -5.26 20.20 -23.02
CA GLU A 133 -6.63 20.35 -22.54
C GLU A 133 -7.61 20.61 -23.71
N LYS A 134 -7.12 21.27 -24.78
CA LYS A 134 -7.94 21.61 -25.97
C LYS A 134 -8.13 20.43 -26.90
N ASN A 135 -7.16 19.50 -26.93
CA ASN A 135 -7.17 18.28 -27.74
C ASN A 135 -7.13 17.04 -26.85
N ALA A 136 -8.11 16.93 -25.95
CA ALA A 136 -8.13 15.90 -24.94
C ALA A 136 -8.00 14.47 -25.48
N GLU A 137 -8.52 14.19 -26.67
CA GLU A 137 -8.45 12.85 -27.31
C GLU A 137 -7.03 12.41 -27.64
N GLU A 138 -6.09 13.35 -27.77
CA GLU A 138 -4.70 13.04 -28.07
C GLU A 138 -3.82 12.86 -26.82
N ASN A 139 -4.39 13.05 -25.64
CA ASN A 139 -3.66 12.90 -24.39
C ASN A 139 -3.17 11.47 -24.19
N GLN A 140 -1.92 11.35 -23.72
CA GLN A 140 -1.30 10.08 -23.39
C GLN A 140 -0.73 10.17 -21.97
N ILE A 141 -1.42 9.50 -21.04
CA ILE A 141 -1.08 9.50 -19.63
C ILE A 141 -0.83 8.06 -19.17
N GLU A 142 0.40 7.77 -18.81
CA GLU A 142 0.72 6.45 -18.28
C GLU A 142 0.37 6.41 -16.79
N VAL A 143 -0.54 5.52 -16.45
CA VAL A 143 -0.90 5.19 -15.07
C VAL A 143 0.05 4.12 -14.57
N GLN A 144 0.84 4.42 -13.54
CA GLN A 144 1.78 3.48 -12.91
C GLN A 144 1.31 3.19 -11.48
N TYR A 145 0.82 1.97 -11.26
CA TYR A 145 0.35 1.50 -9.97
C TYR A 145 1.48 0.74 -9.25
N GLN A 146 1.99 1.29 -8.16
CA GLN A 146 3.11 0.69 -7.44
C GLN A 146 2.70 -0.59 -6.74
N LEU A 147 3.47 -1.66 -6.93
CA LEU A 147 3.22 -2.97 -6.36
C LEU A 147 3.70 -3.06 -4.90
N HIS A 148 2.88 -3.70 -4.07
CA HIS A 148 3.30 -4.17 -2.76
C HIS A 148 3.92 -5.56 -2.91
N LYS A 149 5.23 -5.64 -2.74
CA LYS A 149 5.99 -6.89 -2.89
C LYS A 149 6.03 -7.63 -1.55
N TRP A 150 4.91 -8.26 -1.20
CA TRP A 150 4.77 -9.01 0.04
C TRP A 150 5.81 -10.14 0.15
N ASP A 151 6.02 -10.86 -0.93
CA ASP A 151 7.00 -11.94 -1.05
C ASP A 151 8.45 -11.49 -0.81
N ASN A 152 8.86 -10.35 -1.37
CA ASN A 152 10.19 -9.77 -1.14
C ASN A 152 10.38 -9.33 0.32
N ARG A 153 9.31 -8.84 0.96
CA ARG A 153 9.33 -8.48 2.38
C ARG A 153 9.46 -9.72 3.26
N LEU A 154 8.71 -10.78 2.90
CA LEU A 154 8.82 -12.08 3.56
C LEU A 154 10.25 -12.62 3.45
N GLU A 155 10.83 -12.63 2.24
CA GLU A 155 12.19 -13.09 1.99
C GLU A 155 13.21 -12.38 2.89
N LYS A 156 13.19 -11.03 2.90
CA LYS A 156 14.08 -10.23 3.74
C LYS A 156 13.89 -10.49 5.23
N SER A 157 12.64 -10.68 5.65
CA SER A 157 12.33 -10.94 7.05
C SER A 157 12.74 -12.33 7.50
N LEU A 158 12.57 -13.34 6.66
CA LEU A 158 13.07 -14.70 6.88
C LEU A 158 14.59 -14.73 6.97
N ASP A 159 15.27 -14.02 6.05
CA ASP A 159 16.73 -13.93 6.05
C ASP A 159 17.26 -13.30 7.35
N ARG A 160 16.63 -12.21 7.80
CA ARG A 160 16.98 -11.53 9.05
C ARG A 160 16.76 -12.39 10.29
N VAL A 161 15.70 -13.20 10.35
CA VAL A 161 15.29 -13.93 11.55
C VAL A 161 15.88 -15.35 11.59
N LEU A 162 15.93 -16.03 10.44
CA LEU A 162 16.28 -17.45 10.35
C LEU A 162 17.56 -17.74 9.53
N GLY A 163 18.07 -16.73 8.81
CA GLY A 163 19.21 -16.86 7.93
C GLY A 163 18.90 -17.45 6.55
N GLU A 164 19.86 -17.30 5.65
CA GLU A 164 19.72 -17.58 4.22
C GLU A 164 19.30 -19.02 3.91
N ARG A 165 19.90 -20.01 4.58
CA ARG A 165 19.62 -21.42 4.32
C ARG A 165 18.14 -21.76 4.55
N ILE A 166 17.60 -21.35 5.70
CA ILE A 166 16.20 -21.62 6.08
C ILE A 166 15.25 -20.79 5.21
N ARG A 167 15.60 -19.52 4.92
CA ARG A 167 14.85 -18.70 3.97
C ARG A 167 14.66 -19.42 2.62
N ASN A 168 15.72 -19.98 2.04
CA ASN A 168 15.68 -20.67 0.75
C ASN A 168 14.75 -21.89 0.79
N GLU A 169 14.74 -22.65 1.89
CA GLU A 169 13.83 -23.76 2.10
C GLU A 169 12.37 -23.30 2.18
N ILE A 170 12.10 -22.23 2.92
CA ILE A 170 10.73 -21.68 3.06
C ILE A 170 10.22 -21.09 1.75
N MET A 171 11.05 -20.36 1.02
CA MET A 171 10.70 -19.65 -0.21
C MET A 171 10.68 -20.53 -1.47
N LYS A 172 10.86 -21.85 -1.31
CA LYS A 172 10.86 -22.80 -2.42
C LYS A 172 9.67 -22.60 -3.34
N ASP A 173 9.91 -22.77 -4.65
CA ASP A 173 8.94 -22.64 -5.76
C ASP A 173 8.30 -21.24 -5.94
N ARG A 174 8.81 -20.20 -5.23
CA ARG A 174 8.32 -18.82 -5.40
C ARG A 174 8.33 -18.35 -6.84
N ASP A 175 9.44 -18.56 -7.53
CA ASP A 175 9.66 -18.03 -8.88
C ASP A 175 8.78 -18.72 -9.95
N LYS A 176 8.11 -19.83 -9.58
CA LYS A 176 7.15 -20.53 -10.43
C LYS A 176 5.71 -20.16 -10.08
N LEU A 177 5.39 -20.16 -8.78
CA LEU A 177 4.01 -20.14 -8.30
C LEU A 177 3.56 -18.76 -7.78
N PHE A 178 4.50 -17.81 -7.59
CA PHE A 178 4.18 -16.50 -7.03
C PHE A 178 4.68 -15.33 -7.90
N THR A 179 4.69 -15.52 -9.20
CA THR A 179 5.01 -14.45 -10.17
C THR A 179 3.82 -13.51 -10.37
N ILE A 180 4.03 -12.37 -11.02
CA ILE A 180 2.98 -11.40 -11.31
C ILE A 180 1.88 -11.99 -12.22
N GLU A 181 2.22 -12.97 -13.05
CA GLU A 181 1.32 -13.63 -14.00
C GLU A 181 0.81 -14.98 -13.50
N ALA A 182 1.25 -15.42 -12.32
CA ALA A 182 0.78 -16.68 -11.76
C ALA A 182 -0.73 -16.65 -11.50
N SER A 183 -1.39 -17.79 -11.65
CA SER A 183 -2.81 -17.94 -11.34
C SER A 183 -3.09 -17.72 -9.84
N CYS A 184 -4.34 -17.38 -9.50
CA CYS A 184 -4.75 -17.31 -8.09
C CYS A 184 -4.49 -18.63 -7.37
N GLU A 185 -4.78 -19.75 -8.01
CA GLU A 185 -4.59 -21.09 -7.44
C GLU A 185 -3.12 -21.35 -7.13
N ASP A 186 -2.20 -21.05 -8.05
CA ASP A 186 -0.77 -21.20 -7.83
C ASP A 186 -0.28 -20.30 -6.68
N ARG A 187 -0.73 -19.05 -6.64
CA ARG A 187 -0.36 -18.11 -5.57
C ARG A 187 -0.87 -18.58 -4.20
N ILE A 188 -2.11 -19.04 -4.12
CA ILE A 188 -2.67 -19.58 -2.88
C ILE A 188 -1.97 -20.86 -2.48
N LYS A 189 -1.69 -21.76 -3.43
CA LYS A 189 -0.92 -22.97 -3.17
C LYS A 189 0.45 -22.64 -2.58
N TRP A 190 1.21 -21.75 -3.23
CA TRP A 190 2.51 -21.36 -2.73
C TRP A 190 2.42 -20.71 -1.34
N LEU A 191 1.43 -19.86 -1.10
CA LEU A 191 1.19 -19.23 0.19
C LEU A 191 0.95 -20.26 1.29
N LYS A 192 0.07 -21.24 1.05
CA LYS A 192 -0.21 -22.35 1.99
C LYS A 192 1.05 -23.17 2.31
N ASP A 193 1.77 -23.58 1.28
CA ASP A 193 2.98 -24.38 1.43
C ASP A 193 4.06 -23.62 2.18
N THR A 194 4.21 -22.31 1.91
CA THR A 194 5.15 -21.42 2.58
C THR A 194 4.79 -21.24 4.06
N LEU A 195 3.53 -20.98 4.37
CA LEU A 195 3.06 -20.87 5.75
C LEU A 195 3.19 -22.18 6.52
N SER A 196 2.89 -23.32 5.89
CA SER A 196 3.11 -24.64 6.49
C SER A 196 4.58 -24.90 6.86
N ARG A 197 5.52 -24.47 5.99
CA ARG A 197 6.96 -24.55 6.30
C ARG A 197 7.34 -23.64 7.47
N ILE A 198 6.84 -22.40 7.50
CA ILE A 198 7.02 -21.46 8.62
C ILE A 198 6.50 -22.09 9.91
N ASP A 199 5.26 -22.59 9.91
CA ASP A 199 4.60 -23.13 11.10
C ASP A 199 5.35 -24.31 11.74
N LYS A 200 6.02 -25.13 10.91
CA LYS A 200 6.76 -26.30 11.37
C LYS A 200 8.08 -25.99 12.07
N ILE A 201 8.72 -24.90 11.71
CA ILE A 201 10.13 -24.65 12.12
C ILE A 201 10.31 -23.39 12.95
N THR A 202 9.25 -22.60 13.15
CA THR A 202 9.34 -21.32 13.88
C THR A 202 8.48 -21.32 15.13
N THR A 203 8.98 -20.61 16.14
CA THR A 203 8.21 -20.25 17.34
C THR A 203 7.18 -19.16 17.04
N ASP A 204 6.20 -18.94 17.91
CA ASP A 204 5.20 -17.89 17.75
C ASP A 204 5.82 -16.50 17.77
N TYR A 205 6.93 -16.32 18.48
CA TYR A 205 7.69 -15.07 18.45
C TYR A 205 8.33 -14.82 17.08
N GLU A 206 8.97 -15.82 16.49
CA GLU A 206 9.59 -15.73 15.17
C GLU A 206 8.54 -15.52 14.07
N LYS A 207 7.40 -16.23 14.12
CA LYS A 207 6.26 -15.99 13.21
C LYS A 207 5.81 -14.53 13.21
N TYR A 208 5.68 -13.95 14.41
CA TYR A 208 5.35 -12.55 14.57
C TYR A 208 6.41 -11.64 13.97
N GLU A 209 7.69 -11.84 14.32
CA GLU A 209 8.80 -11.00 13.82
C GLU A 209 8.96 -11.09 12.29
N ILE A 210 8.71 -12.26 11.71
CA ILE A 210 8.77 -12.47 10.26
C ILE A 210 7.59 -11.77 9.58
N LEU A 211 6.36 -12.10 9.96
CA LEU A 211 5.19 -11.71 9.19
C LEU A 211 4.73 -10.28 9.45
N SER A 212 4.95 -9.72 10.64
CA SER A 212 4.63 -8.32 10.90
C SER A 212 5.42 -7.33 10.03
N CYS A 213 6.60 -7.74 9.52
CA CYS A 213 7.38 -6.95 8.57
C CYS A 213 6.80 -6.96 7.14
N CYS A 214 5.84 -7.86 6.86
CA CYS A 214 5.24 -8.01 5.53
C CYS A 214 4.02 -7.11 5.29
N ALA A 215 3.57 -6.37 6.30
CA ALA A 215 2.43 -5.47 6.19
C ALA A 215 2.64 -4.39 5.12
N HIS A 216 1.53 -3.88 4.59
CA HIS A 216 1.54 -2.67 3.78
C HIS A 216 2.18 -1.51 4.53
N GLU A 217 2.84 -0.61 3.81
CA GLU A 217 3.41 0.59 4.42
C GLU A 217 2.30 1.54 4.85
N PHE A 218 2.43 2.02 6.08
CA PHE A 218 1.59 3.10 6.57
C PHE A 218 2.17 4.46 6.15
N SER A 219 1.34 5.47 5.96
CA SER A 219 1.77 6.79 5.53
C SER A 219 2.75 7.42 6.53
N LYS A 220 3.97 7.69 6.07
CA LYS A 220 5.00 8.36 6.86
C LYS A 220 4.55 9.74 7.34
N LYS A 221 3.79 10.49 6.53
CA LYS A 221 3.26 11.82 6.88
C LYS A 221 2.26 11.73 8.02
N ARG A 222 1.38 10.71 8.00
CA ARG A 222 0.44 10.45 9.11
C ARG A 222 1.16 10.09 10.40
N ILE A 223 2.18 9.24 10.31
CA ILE A 223 3.03 8.89 11.45
C ILE A 223 3.70 10.15 12.01
N GLN A 224 4.31 10.97 11.17
CA GLN A 224 4.99 12.20 11.57
C GLN A 224 4.02 13.21 12.24
N PHE A 225 2.82 13.34 11.69
CA PHE A 225 1.77 14.19 12.28
C PHE A 225 1.41 13.70 13.70
N LEU A 226 1.04 12.42 13.85
CA LEU A 226 0.68 11.87 15.17
C LEU A 226 1.84 11.87 16.14
N ARG A 227 3.08 11.66 15.65
CA ARG A 227 4.28 11.83 16.46
C ARG A 227 4.41 13.26 17.00
N SER A 228 4.15 14.29 16.18
CA SER A 228 4.19 15.67 16.63
C SER A 228 3.14 15.97 17.71
N VAL A 229 1.95 15.36 17.61
CA VAL A 229 0.91 15.43 18.67
C VAL A 229 1.42 14.80 19.97
N TYR A 230 2.01 13.60 19.88
CA TYR A 230 2.59 12.92 21.04
C TYR A 230 3.75 13.71 21.67
N GLU A 231 4.68 14.21 20.86
CA GLU A 231 5.85 14.96 21.34
C GLU A 231 5.46 16.26 22.07
N LYS A 232 4.39 16.92 21.60
CA LYS A 232 3.86 18.13 22.23
C LYS A 232 3.24 17.87 23.58
N ASN A 233 2.41 16.84 23.71
CA ASN A 233 1.55 16.64 24.88
C ASN A 233 2.01 15.48 25.77
N ARG A 234 2.87 14.59 25.28
CA ARG A 234 3.27 13.32 25.91
C ARG A 234 2.08 12.46 26.33
N SER A 235 0.96 12.62 25.63
CA SER A 235 -0.33 11.99 25.91
C SER A 235 -0.70 11.03 24.79
N ILE A 236 -0.88 9.75 25.13
CA ILE A 236 -1.39 8.74 24.20
C ILE A 236 -2.88 8.98 23.90
N ASP A 237 -3.63 9.49 24.88
CA ASP A 237 -5.05 9.77 24.71
C ASP A 237 -5.28 10.90 23.73
N ASP A 238 -4.39 11.89 23.63
CA ASP A 238 -4.47 12.94 22.62
C ASP A 238 -4.18 12.39 21.22
N VAL A 239 -3.22 11.47 21.10
CA VAL A 239 -2.97 10.77 19.84
C VAL A 239 -4.21 9.97 19.41
N ILE A 240 -4.84 9.24 20.33
CA ILE A 240 -6.06 8.49 20.08
C ILE A 240 -7.21 9.41 19.67
N ASN A 241 -7.33 10.57 20.30
CA ASN A 241 -8.37 11.55 19.94
C ASN A 241 -8.17 12.11 18.53
N GLU A 242 -6.91 12.30 18.08
CA GLU A 242 -6.63 12.65 16.69
C GLU A 242 -6.94 11.47 15.73
N MET A 243 -6.60 10.23 16.10
CA MET A 243 -6.92 9.05 15.31
C MET A 243 -8.43 8.88 15.10
N LYS A 244 -9.26 9.18 16.11
CA LYS A 244 -10.73 9.09 16.00
C LYS A 244 -11.34 10.07 15.01
N LYS A 245 -10.66 11.16 14.68
CA LYS A 245 -11.09 12.10 13.63
C LYS A 245 -10.93 11.51 12.22
N ASP A 246 -10.14 10.44 12.08
CA ASP A 246 -9.84 9.77 10.82
C ASP A 246 -10.13 8.26 10.94
N TYR A 247 -11.39 7.97 11.23
CA TYR A 247 -11.90 6.63 11.50
C TYR A 247 -11.55 5.60 10.43
N ALA A 248 -11.56 6.00 9.15
CA ALA A 248 -11.25 5.10 8.04
C ALA A 248 -9.81 4.54 8.09
N TRP A 249 -8.88 5.22 8.77
CA TRP A 249 -7.48 4.81 8.89
C TRP A 249 -7.13 4.16 10.21
N TYR A 250 -7.83 4.51 11.29
CA TYR A 250 -7.43 4.11 12.64
C TYR A 250 -8.48 3.29 13.40
N GLU A 251 -9.65 3.06 12.81
CA GLU A 251 -10.69 2.16 13.34
C GLU A 251 -11.06 2.44 14.81
N SER A 252 -11.05 3.69 15.22
CA SER A 252 -11.43 4.16 16.56
C SER A 252 -10.78 3.38 17.73
N PRO A 253 -9.47 3.54 17.98
CA PRO A 253 -8.77 2.84 19.04
C PRO A 253 -9.37 3.13 20.43
N VAL A 254 -9.39 2.10 21.30
CA VAL A 254 -9.85 2.23 22.70
C VAL A 254 -8.73 1.84 23.63
N ARG A 255 -8.31 2.75 24.51
CA ARG A 255 -7.27 2.51 25.50
C ARG A 255 -7.84 1.97 26.82
N LYS A 256 -7.14 0.98 27.39
CA LYS A 256 -7.36 0.47 28.75
C LYS A 256 -6.00 0.24 29.42
N GLY A 257 -5.61 1.14 30.30
CA GLY A 257 -4.28 1.12 30.93
C GLY A 257 -3.16 1.29 29.91
N ASN A 258 -2.25 0.34 29.87
CA ASN A 258 -1.14 0.30 28.90
C ASN A 258 -1.47 -0.49 27.60
N LYS A 259 -2.74 -0.78 27.35
CA LYS A 259 -3.20 -1.52 26.17
C LYS A 259 -4.16 -0.69 25.36
N ILE A 260 -4.05 -0.80 24.02
CA ILE A 260 -4.97 -0.20 23.07
C ILE A 260 -5.62 -1.33 22.27
N TYR A 261 -6.92 -1.30 22.16
CA TYR A 261 -7.73 -2.27 21.42
C TYR A 261 -8.28 -1.64 20.16
N VAL A 262 -8.14 -2.37 19.04
CA VAL A 262 -8.65 -1.96 17.73
C VAL A 262 -9.37 -3.11 17.09
N SER A 263 -10.57 -2.86 16.57
CA SER A 263 -11.30 -3.80 15.73
C SER A 263 -11.39 -3.26 14.31
N LYS A 264 -11.01 -4.07 13.31
CA LYS A 264 -11.14 -3.65 11.92
C LYS A 264 -12.60 -3.40 11.56
N ILE A 265 -12.81 -2.41 10.72
CA ILE A 265 -14.10 -2.20 10.05
C ILE A 265 -14.18 -3.09 8.81
N PRO A 266 -15.36 -3.44 8.31
CA PRO A 266 -15.49 -4.16 7.05
C PRO A 266 -14.85 -3.39 5.89
N VAL A 267 -14.22 -4.13 4.96
CA VAL A 267 -13.67 -3.53 3.73
C VAL A 267 -14.76 -2.96 2.83
N ASN A 268 -15.94 -3.56 2.87
CA ASN A 268 -17.15 -3.10 2.22
C ASN A 268 -18.28 -3.06 3.27
N PRO A 269 -18.46 -1.94 4.01
CA PRO A 269 -19.44 -1.83 5.08
C PRO A 269 -20.88 -2.08 4.60
N GLU A 270 -21.26 -1.51 3.46
CA GLU A 270 -22.58 -1.66 2.90
C GLU A 270 -22.88 -3.12 2.52
N GLY A 271 -21.96 -3.79 1.82
CA GLY A 271 -22.08 -5.21 1.48
C GLY A 271 -22.08 -6.10 2.73
N TYR A 272 -21.36 -5.72 3.79
CA TYR A 272 -21.36 -6.44 5.06
C TYR A 272 -22.72 -6.37 5.76
N GLU A 273 -23.37 -5.20 5.77
CA GLU A 273 -24.70 -5.01 6.36
C GLU A 273 -25.80 -5.72 5.56
N GLN A 274 -25.68 -5.75 4.23
CA GLN A 274 -26.64 -6.39 3.34
C GLN A 274 -26.45 -7.90 3.16
N ALA A 275 -25.35 -8.45 3.66
CA ALA A 275 -24.98 -9.86 3.50
C ALA A 275 -26.04 -10.81 4.10
N LYS A 276 -26.41 -11.82 3.32
CA LYS A 276 -27.45 -12.81 3.68
C LYS A 276 -26.85 -14.07 4.31
N SER A 277 -25.55 -14.28 4.20
CA SER A 277 -24.84 -15.42 4.78
C SER A 277 -23.59 -14.99 5.55
N GLN A 278 -23.08 -15.86 6.43
CA GLN A 278 -21.82 -15.62 7.13
C GLN A 278 -20.63 -15.58 6.18
N GLU A 279 -20.68 -16.32 5.10
CA GLU A 279 -19.64 -16.34 4.07
C GLU A 279 -19.59 -14.98 3.34
N GLU A 280 -20.75 -14.44 2.93
CA GLU A 280 -20.86 -13.10 2.37
C GLU A 280 -20.37 -12.02 3.35
N LYS A 281 -20.71 -12.13 4.65
CA LYS A 281 -20.22 -11.22 5.68
C LYS A 281 -18.70 -11.26 5.76
N LYS A 282 -18.10 -12.44 5.84
CA LYS A 282 -16.65 -12.61 5.93
C LYS A 282 -15.93 -12.06 4.68
N SER A 283 -16.48 -12.25 3.48
CA SER A 283 -15.91 -11.72 2.24
C SER A 283 -16.00 -10.19 2.15
N ASN A 284 -17.07 -9.58 2.66
CA ASN A 284 -17.20 -8.12 2.75
C ASN A 284 -16.38 -7.50 3.90
N TYR A 285 -15.89 -8.34 4.83
CA TYR A 285 -15.12 -7.88 5.99
C TYR A 285 -13.62 -7.85 5.74
N CYS A 286 -13.06 -8.87 5.09
CA CYS A 286 -11.62 -9.09 5.03
C CYS A 286 -10.91 -8.10 4.12
N HIS A 287 -9.92 -7.35 4.65
CA HIS A 287 -9.08 -6.42 3.88
C HIS A 287 -7.97 -7.11 3.08
N CYS A 288 -7.60 -8.34 3.46
CA CYS A 288 -6.49 -9.03 2.83
C CYS A 288 -6.91 -9.70 1.53
N ARG A 289 -6.32 -9.30 0.40
CA ARG A 289 -6.64 -9.87 -0.93
C ARG A 289 -6.35 -11.37 -1.03
N PHE A 290 -5.35 -11.88 -0.31
CA PHE A 290 -5.05 -13.32 -0.28
C PHE A 290 -6.09 -14.13 0.47
N ILE A 291 -6.77 -13.53 1.44
CA ILE A 291 -7.74 -14.20 2.32
C ILE A 291 -9.15 -13.96 1.84
N ASN A 292 -9.46 -12.75 1.39
CA ASN A 292 -10.78 -12.41 0.88
C ASN A 292 -11.11 -13.28 -0.35
N GLY A 293 -12.20 -14.02 -0.29
CA GLY A 293 -12.58 -15.01 -1.30
C GLY A 293 -11.83 -16.36 -1.21
N ASN A 294 -10.94 -16.56 -0.22
CA ASN A 294 -10.14 -17.77 -0.04
C ASN A 294 -10.17 -18.32 1.41
N LEU A 295 -11.17 -17.95 2.19
CA LEU A 295 -11.30 -18.39 3.58
C LEU A 295 -11.52 -19.89 3.73
N ASP A 296 -12.07 -20.53 2.70
CA ASP A 296 -12.30 -21.97 2.58
C ASP A 296 -11.04 -22.76 2.19
N LYS A 297 -9.93 -22.08 1.82
CA LYS A 297 -8.73 -22.71 1.27
C LYS A 297 -7.74 -23.21 2.34
N ASP A 298 -8.12 -23.28 3.61
CA ASP A 298 -7.29 -23.80 4.69
C ASP A 298 -5.91 -23.09 4.78
N ILE A 299 -5.93 -21.75 4.74
CA ILE A 299 -4.76 -20.92 4.93
C ILE A 299 -4.46 -20.78 6.42
N SER A 300 -3.21 -21.04 6.85
CA SER A 300 -2.82 -20.94 8.26
C SER A 300 -3.15 -19.58 8.87
N PRO A 301 -3.76 -19.55 10.08
CA PRO A 301 -4.01 -18.32 10.84
C PRO A 301 -2.73 -17.51 11.13
N THR A 302 -1.57 -18.14 11.07
CA THR A 302 -0.24 -17.49 11.17
C THR A 302 -0.10 -16.32 10.20
N PHE A 303 -0.75 -16.41 9.01
CA PHE A 303 -0.72 -15.34 8.02
C PHE A 303 -1.25 -13.99 8.55
N CYS A 304 -2.22 -14.00 9.47
CA CYS A 304 -2.77 -12.77 10.05
C CYS A 304 -1.77 -11.97 10.88
N ASN A 305 -0.58 -12.54 11.24
CA ASN A 305 0.51 -11.76 11.82
C ASN A 305 0.99 -10.63 10.89
N CYS A 306 0.79 -10.74 9.57
CA CYS A 306 1.02 -9.63 8.65
C CYS A 306 0.18 -8.39 9.04
N SER A 307 -1.07 -8.57 9.44
CA SER A 307 -1.95 -7.46 9.85
C SER A 307 -1.47 -6.74 11.13
N THR A 308 -0.74 -7.42 12.01
CA THR A 308 -0.17 -6.77 13.21
C THR A 308 0.86 -5.72 12.84
N GLY A 309 1.58 -5.92 11.73
CA GLY A 309 2.59 -4.98 11.24
C GLY A 309 2.01 -3.62 10.83
N TRP A 310 0.74 -3.56 10.44
CA TRP A 310 0.05 -2.30 10.17
C TRP A 310 0.01 -1.42 11.41
N TYR A 311 -0.37 -1.97 12.56
CA TYR A 311 -0.45 -1.27 13.84
C TYR A 311 0.94 -1.03 14.44
N ARG A 312 1.81 -2.04 14.36
CA ARG A 312 3.19 -1.98 14.86
C ARG A 312 3.94 -0.78 14.28
N GLN A 313 3.97 -0.65 12.95
CA GLN A 313 4.77 0.38 12.28
C GLN A 313 4.35 1.82 12.64
N TYR A 314 3.06 2.09 12.77
CA TYR A 314 2.67 3.46 13.10
C TYR A 314 2.81 3.75 14.61
N TRP A 315 2.52 2.81 15.50
CA TRP A 315 2.76 3.03 16.92
C TRP A 315 4.26 3.12 17.26
N GLU A 316 5.10 2.27 16.65
CA GLU A 316 6.56 2.40 16.75
C GLU A 316 7.05 3.76 16.22
N GLY A 317 6.50 4.20 15.08
CA GLY A 317 6.83 5.50 14.50
C GLY A 317 6.39 6.69 15.36
N ILE A 318 5.23 6.60 16.03
CA ILE A 318 4.72 7.65 16.93
C ILE A 318 5.54 7.71 18.23
N LEU A 319 5.77 6.56 18.86
CA LEU A 319 6.36 6.48 20.19
C LEU A 319 7.89 6.40 20.19
N GLY A 320 8.50 6.01 19.05
CA GLY A 320 9.93 5.80 18.94
C GLY A 320 10.45 4.61 19.75
N LYS A 321 9.59 3.64 20.07
CA LYS A 321 9.89 2.45 20.86
C LYS A 321 9.31 1.20 20.22
N PRO A 322 9.92 0.02 20.41
CA PRO A 322 9.36 -1.25 19.95
C PRO A 322 7.97 -1.50 20.54
N ILE A 323 7.04 -1.95 19.70
CA ILE A 323 5.64 -2.20 20.07
C ILE A 323 5.27 -3.64 19.76
N ARG A 324 4.64 -4.30 20.74
CA ARG A 324 4.02 -5.62 20.54
C ARG A 324 2.55 -5.46 20.20
N VAL A 325 2.11 -6.18 19.16
CA VAL A 325 0.70 -6.26 18.75
C VAL A 325 0.26 -7.70 18.78
N ASN A 326 -0.79 -8.01 19.53
CA ASN A 326 -1.36 -9.34 19.64
C ASN A 326 -2.66 -9.43 18.83
N ILE A 327 -2.88 -10.57 18.17
CA ILE A 327 -4.14 -10.88 17.49
C ILE A 327 -5.08 -11.53 18.52
N LEU A 328 -6.15 -10.83 18.88
CA LEU A 328 -7.20 -11.36 19.75
C LEU A 328 -8.22 -12.19 18.99
N LYS A 329 -8.64 -11.69 17.80
CA LYS A 329 -9.61 -12.33 16.91
C LYS A 329 -9.17 -12.17 15.45
N SER A 330 -9.43 -13.19 14.63
CA SER A 330 -9.25 -13.09 13.17
C SER A 330 -10.16 -14.05 12.42
N LEU A 331 -10.53 -13.69 11.18
CA LEU A 331 -11.36 -14.53 10.32
C LEU A 331 -10.74 -15.92 10.06
N LEU A 332 -9.41 -16.01 9.96
CA LEU A 332 -8.69 -17.29 9.81
C LEU A 332 -8.71 -18.15 11.08
N LYS A 333 -9.09 -17.60 12.24
CA LYS A 333 -9.37 -18.33 13.48
C LYS A 333 -10.86 -18.65 13.65
N ASN A 334 -11.64 -18.46 12.59
CA ASN A 334 -13.09 -18.59 12.61
C ASN A 334 -13.85 -17.54 13.45
N ASP A 335 -13.21 -16.45 13.81
CA ASP A 335 -13.92 -15.31 14.41
C ASP A 335 -14.71 -14.53 13.36
N ASP A 336 -15.71 -13.75 13.80
CA ASP A 336 -16.50 -12.88 12.91
C ASP A 336 -15.84 -11.55 12.59
N ILE A 337 -14.81 -11.17 13.38
CA ILE A 337 -14.09 -9.89 13.25
C ILE A 337 -12.58 -10.09 13.40
N CYS A 338 -11.81 -9.10 12.97
CA CYS A 338 -10.39 -9.00 13.29
C CYS A 338 -10.18 -7.96 14.40
N GLN A 339 -9.60 -8.39 15.53
CA GLN A 339 -9.32 -7.53 16.69
C GLN A 339 -7.89 -7.68 17.16
N PHE A 340 -7.30 -6.56 17.51
CA PHE A 340 -5.89 -6.46 17.90
C PHE A 340 -5.74 -5.75 19.24
N GLU A 341 -4.73 -6.18 20.00
CA GLU A 341 -4.27 -5.54 21.22
C GLU A 341 -2.86 -4.98 20.98
N ILE A 342 -2.69 -3.69 21.13
CA ILE A 342 -1.40 -3.00 21.04
C ILE A 342 -0.91 -2.74 22.47
N VAL A 343 0.25 -3.26 22.83
CA VAL A 343 0.85 -3.09 24.17
C VAL A 343 1.79 -1.89 24.13
N ILE A 344 1.45 -0.87 24.87
CA ILE A 344 2.23 0.37 25.01
C ILE A 344 3.23 0.21 26.16
N PRO A 345 4.54 0.50 25.95
CA PRO A 345 5.60 0.38 26.95
C PRO A 345 5.52 1.43 28.08
#